data_b698c526fb38669961ed8a5e965936d2
#
_entry.id   b698c526fb38669961ed8a5e965936d2
#
_cell.length_a   1.000
_cell.length_b   1.000
_cell.length_c   1.000
_cell.angle_alpha   90.00
_cell.angle_beta   90.00
_cell.angle_gamma   90.00
#
_symmetry.space_group_name_H-M   'P 1'
#
loop_
_entity.id
_entity.type
_entity.pdbx_description
1 polymer ?
#
loop_
_entity_poly.entity_id
_entity_poly.type
_entity_poly.pdbx_seq_one_letter_code
_entity_poly.pdbx_strand_id
1 'polypeptide(L)'
;MLLFYLNICPPRAYLFTLQYKRTDMEKHYDYLIVGAGLYGAVFAYKMRQQGKTCLVIDKRPHLGGNIYCEEQHGINVHKYGAHIFHTNNKKVWDFVNSIVPFNRYTNSPIANYEGELYNLPFNMNTFHQMWGVVTPDEAKAKIEEQRTEALQGFVQQHPEFVVDGVYQPQNLEEQALLLVGKDIYEKLIKGYTQKQWGRTCDQLPAFIIKRLPVRFVYDNNYFNDSYQGIPVGGYNKLIEGLLEGCDTLVNTDFFANREQWEAMADKVLFSGKIDEYYNYQFGMLQYRTVSFEEEILSTPNYQGNAVMNFTSADVPYTRVIEHKHFEMFGQQVYDVPCTVISREYSTEWEPGMESYYPVNDELNTSLYQQYKALADKEEKVLFGGRLAEYKYYDMAPIVEKVMGY
;
A
#
# COMPACT_ATOMS: atom_id res chain seq x y z
N MET A 1 -31.15 -14.61 53.03
CA MET A 1 -30.28 -13.41 53.09
C MET A 1 -28.82 -13.88 53.13
N LEU A 2 -28.21 -14.03 51.94
CA LEU A 2 -26.77 -14.24 51.79
C LEU A 2 -26.38 -13.63 50.42
N LEU A 3 -25.70 -12.51 50.49
CA LEU A 3 -25.13 -11.79 49.34
C LEU A 3 -23.86 -12.53 48.90
N PHE A 4 -23.84 -13.03 47.65
CA PHE A 4 -22.60 -13.42 46.98
C PHE A 4 -22.08 -12.23 46.17
N TYR A 5 -20.99 -11.62 46.63
CA TYR A 5 -20.17 -10.71 45.86
C TYR A 5 -19.33 -11.52 44.86
N LEU A 6 -19.67 -11.41 43.58
CA LEU A 6 -18.80 -11.83 42.50
C LEU A 6 -17.73 -10.73 42.24
N ASN A 7 -16.53 -10.98 42.71
CA ASN A 7 -15.35 -10.22 42.32
C ASN A 7 -15.06 -10.50 40.85
N ILE A 8 -15.48 -9.60 39.96
CA ILE A 8 -15.02 -9.56 38.56
C ILE A 8 -13.68 -8.84 38.57
N CYS A 9 -12.60 -9.61 38.49
CA CYS A 9 -11.27 -9.09 38.26
C CYS A 9 -11.21 -8.57 36.80
N PRO A 10 -10.84 -7.30 36.52
CA PRO A 10 -10.67 -6.84 35.15
C PRO A 10 -9.46 -7.54 34.53
N PRO A 11 -9.46 -7.80 33.20
CA PRO A 11 -8.31 -8.41 32.53
C PRO A 11 -7.09 -7.49 32.69
N ARG A 12 -6.02 -8.06 33.23
CA ARG A 12 -4.72 -7.39 33.31
C ARG A 12 -4.25 -7.06 31.87
N ALA A 13 -4.44 -5.81 31.47
CA ALA A 13 -3.67 -5.23 30.39
C ALA A 13 -2.20 -5.29 30.82
N TYR A 14 -1.42 -6.14 30.17
CA TYR A 14 0.02 -6.09 30.27
C TYR A 14 0.50 -4.80 29.60
N LEU A 15 0.58 -3.73 30.38
CA LEU A 15 1.37 -2.56 30.04
C LEU A 15 2.85 -2.98 30.04
N PHE A 16 3.36 -3.41 28.91
CA PHE A 16 4.78 -3.39 28.65
C PHE A 16 5.22 -1.96 28.30
N THR A 17 5.18 -1.09 29.30
CA THR A 17 6.03 0.09 29.33
C THR A 17 7.42 -0.42 29.72
N LEU A 18 8.24 -0.78 28.75
CA LEU A 18 9.66 -0.85 28.95
C LEU A 18 10.13 0.58 29.29
N GLN A 19 10.15 0.91 30.59
CA GLN A 19 10.94 2.05 31.05
C GLN A 19 12.39 1.72 30.66
N TYR A 20 12.90 2.46 29.70
CA TYR A 20 14.32 2.47 29.34
C TYR A 20 15.09 2.75 30.65
N LYS A 21 15.77 1.74 31.16
CA LYS A 21 16.52 1.89 32.41
C LYS A 21 17.65 2.89 32.15
N ARG A 22 17.99 3.69 33.11
CA ARG A 22 19.09 4.68 33.05
C ARG A 22 20.43 4.10 32.57
N THR A 23 20.63 2.78 32.70
CA THR A 23 21.78 2.01 32.21
C THR A 23 21.77 1.82 30.67
N ASP A 24 20.62 1.94 30.00
CA ASP A 24 20.52 1.79 28.55
C ASP A 24 20.83 3.09 27.81
N MET A 25 20.82 4.24 28.52
CA MET A 25 21.17 5.56 27.98
C MET A 25 22.70 5.76 27.79
N GLU A 26 23.54 4.86 28.29
CA GLU A 26 24.99 4.89 28.07
C GLU A 26 25.40 4.15 26.79
N LYS A 27 24.49 3.40 26.14
CA LYS A 27 24.78 2.64 24.93
C LYS A 27 24.82 3.56 23.72
N HIS A 28 25.91 3.51 22.97
CA HIS A 28 26.09 4.24 21.72
C HIS A 28 25.98 3.28 20.53
N TYR A 29 25.38 3.73 19.44
CA TYR A 29 25.10 2.93 18.24
C TYR A 29 25.81 3.51 17.02
N ASP A 30 26.15 2.68 16.04
CA ASP A 30 26.58 3.18 14.74
C ASP A 30 25.42 3.88 14.01
N TYR A 31 24.19 3.36 14.16
CA TYR A 31 22.99 3.92 13.51
C TYR A 31 21.78 4.00 14.44
N LEU A 32 21.15 5.17 14.47
CA LEU A 32 19.77 5.34 14.89
C LEU A 32 18.88 5.26 13.63
N ILE A 33 17.85 4.41 13.65
CA ILE A 33 16.91 4.24 12.57
C ILE A 33 15.53 4.71 13.04
N VAL A 34 15.02 5.79 12.47
CA VAL A 34 13.74 6.38 12.79
C VAL A 34 12.69 5.89 11.79
N GLY A 35 11.81 5.01 12.26
CA GLY A 35 10.81 4.29 11.50
C GLY A 35 11.16 2.82 11.29
N ALA A 36 10.36 1.94 11.93
CA ALA A 36 10.51 0.48 11.89
C ALA A 36 9.72 -0.18 10.73
N GLY A 37 9.39 0.58 9.68
CA GLY A 37 8.80 0.05 8.46
C GLY A 37 9.81 -0.76 7.64
N LEU A 38 9.37 -1.32 6.50
CA LEU A 38 10.21 -2.19 5.67
C LEU A 38 11.56 -1.54 5.29
N TYR A 39 11.56 -0.23 4.96
CA TYR A 39 12.80 0.47 4.61
C TYR A 39 13.82 0.46 5.76
N GLY A 40 13.36 0.87 6.96
CA GLY A 40 14.22 0.89 8.16
C GLY A 40 14.68 -0.51 8.56
N ALA A 41 13.80 -1.52 8.47
CA ALA A 41 14.13 -2.89 8.81
C ALA A 41 15.17 -3.52 7.85
N VAL A 42 15.02 -3.32 6.53
CA VAL A 42 16.03 -3.80 5.55
C VAL A 42 17.35 -3.06 5.71
N PHE A 43 17.32 -1.76 6.01
CA PHE A 43 18.53 -0.98 6.28
C PHE A 43 19.25 -1.48 7.54
N ALA A 44 18.52 -1.71 8.62
CA ALA A 44 19.07 -2.29 9.86
C ALA A 44 19.74 -3.64 9.61
N TYR A 45 19.05 -4.52 8.85
CA TYR A 45 19.61 -5.80 8.44
C TYR A 45 20.95 -5.63 7.70
N LYS A 46 20.98 -4.76 6.67
CA LYS A 46 22.18 -4.51 5.88
C LYS A 46 23.34 -3.97 6.72
N MET A 47 23.09 -3.04 7.64
CA MET A 47 24.12 -2.48 8.51
C MET A 47 24.65 -3.53 9.49
N ARG A 48 23.77 -4.35 10.05
CA ARG A 48 24.16 -5.44 10.93
C ARG A 48 25.04 -6.48 10.20
N GLN A 49 24.74 -6.80 8.93
CA GLN A 49 25.62 -7.66 8.12
C GLN A 49 27.04 -7.09 7.93
N GLN A 50 27.18 -5.78 8.11
CA GLN A 50 28.48 -5.08 8.10
C GLN A 50 29.10 -4.93 9.50
N GLY A 51 28.54 -5.60 10.50
CA GLY A 51 29.00 -5.54 11.88
C GLY A 51 28.63 -4.26 12.64
N LYS A 52 27.66 -3.49 12.12
CA LYS A 52 27.20 -2.24 12.73
C LYS A 52 26.10 -2.48 13.75
N THR A 53 26.08 -1.67 14.80
CA THR A 53 25.04 -1.65 15.83
C THR A 53 23.92 -0.68 15.45
N CYS A 54 22.66 -1.11 15.63
CA CYS A 54 21.49 -0.31 15.28
C CYS A 54 20.50 -0.23 16.44
N LEU A 55 20.00 0.99 16.69
CA LEU A 55 18.78 1.23 17.47
C LEU A 55 17.67 1.63 16.51
N VAL A 56 16.55 0.92 16.53
CA VAL A 56 15.38 1.21 15.70
C VAL A 56 14.25 1.74 16.58
N ILE A 57 13.75 2.92 16.27
CA ILE A 57 12.65 3.53 17.01
C ILE A 57 11.44 3.76 16.11
N ASP A 58 10.24 3.59 16.62
CA ASP A 58 8.99 3.91 15.92
C ASP A 58 7.97 4.57 16.85
N LYS A 59 7.28 5.59 16.36
CA LYS A 59 6.21 6.27 17.10
C LYS A 59 4.98 5.40 17.33
N ARG A 60 4.74 4.42 16.46
CA ARG A 60 3.63 3.47 16.55
C ARG A 60 3.87 2.43 17.67
N PRO A 61 2.81 1.77 18.17
CA PRO A 61 2.93 0.75 19.21
C PRO A 61 3.45 -0.60 18.66
N HIS A 62 3.82 -0.69 17.41
CA HIS A 62 4.26 -1.90 16.73
C HIS A 62 5.37 -1.61 15.71
N LEU A 63 6.14 -2.63 15.37
CA LEU A 63 7.08 -2.65 14.26
C LEU A 63 6.36 -2.94 12.94
N GLY A 64 7.03 -2.78 11.79
CA GLY A 64 6.54 -3.14 10.47
C GLY A 64 5.92 -2.00 9.67
N GLY A 65 5.66 -0.85 10.30
CA GLY A 65 5.06 0.29 9.58
C GLY A 65 3.75 -0.12 8.89
N ASN A 66 3.58 0.20 7.61
CA ASN A 66 2.34 -0.10 6.88
C ASN A 66 2.14 -1.59 6.52
N ILE A 67 3.17 -2.44 6.65
CA ILE A 67 3.00 -3.89 6.42
C ILE A 67 2.71 -4.67 7.71
N TYR A 68 2.48 -3.99 8.83
CA TYR A 68 2.10 -4.62 10.08
C TYR A 68 0.79 -5.40 9.95
N CYS A 69 0.80 -6.62 10.50
CA CYS A 69 -0.38 -7.46 10.62
C CYS A 69 -0.73 -7.65 12.11
N GLU A 70 -2.02 -7.58 12.43
CA GLU A 70 -2.54 -7.94 13.75
C GLU A 70 -3.20 -9.31 13.68
N GLU A 71 -2.81 -10.23 14.56
CA GLU A 71 -3.45 -11.54 14.62
C GLU A 71 -4.81 -11.43 15.31
N GLN A 72 -5.86 -11.85 14.61
CA GLN A 72 -7.22 -11.95 15.15
C GLN A 72 -7.81 -13.32 14.79
N HIS A 73 -8.14 -14.14 15.78
CA HIS A 73 -8.68 -15.48 15.59
C HIS A 73 -7.84 -16.41 14.71
N GLY A 74 -6.51 -16.28 14.76
CA GLY A 74 -5.59 -17.01 13.89
C GLY A 74 -5.50 -16.49 12.44
N ILE A 75 -6.04 -15.29 12.18
CA ILE A 75 -5.99 -14.60 10.89
C ILE A 75 -5.06 -13.40 11.02
N ASN A 76 -4.08 -13.28 10.14
CA ASN A 76 -3.23 -12.10 10.05
C ASN A 76 -3.95 -10.97 9.30
N VAL A 77 -4.47 -9.99 10.04
CA VAL A 77 -5.18 -8.83 9.53
C VAL A 77 -4.19 -7.75 9.10
N HIS A 78 -4.16 -7.42 7.82
CA HIS A 78 -3.31 -6.34 7.28
C HIS A 78 -3.90 -4.99 7.68
N LYS A 79 -3.40 -4.37 8.75
CA LYS A 79 -3.99 -3.17 9.37
C LYS A 79 -3.99 -1.91 8.49
N TYR A 80 -3.10 -1.85 7.54
CA TYR A 80 -2.90 -0.67 6.67
C TYR A 80 -3.17 -0.98 5.20
N GLY A 81 -4.08 -1.94 4.93
CA GLY A 81 -4.47 -2.36 3.59
C GLY A 81 -3.75 -3.60 3.09
N ALA A 82 -4.25 -4.14 1.99
CA ALA A 82 -3.68 -5.34 1.37
C ALA A 82 -2.26 -5.07 0.86
N HIS A 83 -1.31 -5.82 1.39
CA HIS A 83 0.08 -5.80 0.94
C HIS A 83 0.45 -7.16 0.37
N ILE A 84 0.82 -7.21 -0.90
CA ILE A 84 1.28 -8.41 -1.60
C ILE A 84 2.70 -8.15 -2.09
N PHE A 85 3.63 -9.02 -1.72
CA PHE A 85 5.00 -8.91 -2.21
C PHE A 85 5.08 -9.49 -3.62
N HIS A 86 5.64 -8.73 -4.57
CA HIS A 86 5.82 -9.18 -5.94
C HIS A 86 7.09 -8.57 -6.55
N THR A 87 7.76 -9.28 -7.44
CA THR A 87 8.99 -8.82 -8.11
C THR A 87 9.37 -9.71 -9.29
N ASN A 88 10.09 -9.13 -10.25
CA ASN A 88 10.83 -9.87 -11.28
C ASN A 88 12.29 -10.11 -10.89
N ASN A 89 12.78 -9.45 -9.83
CA ASN A 89 14.15 -9.58 -9.39
C ASN A 89 14.34 -10.82 -8.51
N LYS A 90 14.94 -11.86 -9.08
CA LYS A 90 15.21 -13.11 -8.35
C LYS A 90 16.06 -12.90 -7.09
N LYS A 91 17.02 -11.97 -7.11
CA LYS A 91 17.86 -11.72 -5.92
C LYS A 91 17.03 -11.20 -4.75
N VAL A 92 16.10 -10.30 -5.03
CA VAL A 92 15.16 -9.77 -4.03
C VAL A 92 14.25 -10.87 -3.50
N TRP A 93 13.70 -11.69 -4.40
CA TRP A 93 12.86 -12.83 -4.01
C TRP A 93 13.60 -13.84 -3.14
N ASP A 94 14.81 -14.23 -3.54
CA ASP A 94 15.65 -15.14 -2.77
C ASP A 94 16.02 -14.56 -1.41
N PHE A 95 16.32 -13.25 -1.35
CA PHE A 95 16.63 -12.56 -0.12
C PHE A 95 15.48 -12.60 0.88
N VAL A 96 14.27 -12.17 0.50
CA VAL A 96 13.13 -12.17 1.43
C VAL A 96 12.74 -13.58 1.86
N ASN A 97 12.85 -14.57 0.96
CA ASN A 97 12.62 -15.98 1.27
C ASN A 97 13.71 -16.59 2.17
N SER A 98 14.92 -16.01 2.22
CA SER A 98 15.94 -16.42 3.17
C SER A 98 15.66 -15.97 4.61
N ILE A 99 14.84 -14.94 4.77
CA ILE A 99 14.40 -14.43 6.09
C ILE A 99 13.18 -15.21 6.59
N VAL A 100 12.14 -15.31 5.73
CA VAL A 100 10.91 -16.05 6.00
C VAL A 100 10.39 -16.63 4.69
N PRO A 101 9.91 -17.90 4.66
CA PRO A 101 9.33 -18.46 3.45
C PRO A 101 8.04 -17.73 3.04
N PHE A 102 7.85 -17.56 1.74
CA PHE A 102 6.63 -17.00 1.18
C PHE A 102 5.70 -18.11 0.66
N ASN A 103 4.41 -17.89 0.80
CA ASN A 103 3.40 -18.81 0.31
C ASN A 103 3.13 -18.62 -1.21
N ARG A 104 2.16 -19.40 -1.74
CA ARG A 104 1.79 -19.38 -3.16
C ARG A 104 0.69 -18.38 -3.51
N TYR A 105 0.43 -17.36 -2.68
CA TYR A 105 -0.65 -16.41 -2.95
C TYR A 105 -0.43 -15.72 -4.30
N THR A 106 -1.47 -15.74 -5.13
CA THR A 106 -1.52 -15.05 -6.41
C THR A 106 -2.62 -13.99 -6.34
N ASN A 107 -2.25 -12.73 -6.55
CA ASN A 107 -3.21 -11.65 -6.47
C ASN A 107 -4.15 -11.64 -7.68
N SER A 108 -5.42 -11.93 -7.45
CA SER A 108 -6.47 -11.99 -8.47
C SER A 108 -7.72 -11.28 -7.95
N PRO A 109 -7.70 -9.94 -7.87
CA PRO A 109 -8.84 -9.18 -7.37
C PRO A 109 -10.04 -9.28 -8.30
N ILE A 110 -11.23 -9.14 -7.72
CA ILE A 110 -12.51 -9.12 -8.43
C ILE A 110 -13.12 -7.74 -8.29
N ALA A 111 -13.68 -7.20 -9.36
CA ALA A 111 -14.52 -6.01 -9.32
C ALA A 111 -15.98 -6.42 -9.16
N ASN A 112 -16.68 -5.71 -8.28
CA ASN A 112 -18.13 -5.77 -8.11
C ASN A 112 -18.74 -4.43 -8.54
N TYR A 113 -19.51 -4.46 -9.61
CA TYR A 113 -20.30 -3.34 -10.08
C TYR A 113 -21.78 -3.70 -9.94
N GLU A 114 -22.45 -3.18 -8.93
CA GLU A 114 -23.89 -3.40 -8.66
C GLU A 114 -24.31 -4.89 -8.64
N GLY A 115 -23.41 -5.76 -8.16
CA GLY A 115 -23.62 -7.20 -8.10
C GLY A 115 -23.10 -7.98 -9.33
N GLU A 116 -22.74 -7.31 -10.40
CA GLU A 116 -22.02 -7.93 -11.52
C GLU A 116 -20.54 -8.09 -11.17
N LEU A 117 -19.99 -9.29 -11.35
CA LEU A 117 -18.61 -9.60 -11.00
C LEU A 117 -17.73 -9.66 -12.24
N TYR A 118 -16.56 -9.02 -12.15
CA TYR A 118 -15.57 -8.97 -13.22
C TYR A 118 -14.17 -9.27 -12.71
N ASN A 119 -13.41 -10.09 -13.43
CA ASN A 119 -12.01 -10.33 -13.10
C ASN A 119 -11.13 -9.11 -13.40
N LEU A 120 -10.13 -8.90 -12.57
CA LEU A 120 -9.08 -7.90 -12.77
C LEU A 120 -7.70 -8.56 -12.83
N PRO A 121 -6.72 -7.98 -13.57
CA PRO A 121 -6.82 -6.80 -14.44
C PRO A 121 -7.72 -7.08 -15.64
N PHE A 122 -8.02 -6.06 -16.47
CA PHE A 122 -8.86 -6.26 -17.65
C PHE A 122 -8.23 -7.28 -18.60
N ASN A 123 -8.88 -8.43 -18.73
CA ASN A 123 -8.40 -9.58 -19.48
C ASN A 123 -9.57 -10.30 -20.18
N MET A 124 -9.28 -11.40 -20.88
CA MET A 124 -10.32 -12.12 -21.62
C MET A 124 -11.47 -12.63 -20.72
N ASN A 125 -11.22 -12.93 -19.42
CA ASN A 125 -12.33 -13.27 -18.51
C ASN A 125 -13.24 -12.04 -18.27
N THR A 126 -12.65 -10.84 -18.08
CA THR A 126 -13.41 -9.59 -17.93
C THR A 126 -14.27 -9.33 -19.16
N PHE A 127 -13.70 -9.48 -20.36
CA PHE A 127 -14.41 -9.23 -21.63
C PHE A 127 -15.48 -10.26 -21.90
N HIS A 128 -15.24 -11.53 -21.55
CA HIS A 128 -16.26 -12.58 -21.63
C HIS A 128 -17.43 -12.28 -20.66
N GLN A 129 -17.13 -11.92 -19.42
CA GLN A 129 -18.15 -11.55 -18.42
C GLN A 129 -18.97 -10.34 -18.85
N MET A 130 -18.36 -9.35 -19.51
CA MET A 130 -19.01 -8.12 -19.91
C MET A 130 -19.80 -8.25 -21.22
N TRP A 131 -19.26 -8.94 -22.22
CA TRP A 131 -19.78 -8.99 -23.60
C TRP A 131 -20.08 -10.37 -24.14
N GLY A 132 -19.73 -11.45 -23.42
CA GLY A 132 -19.89 -12.82 -23.90
C GLY A 132 -18.89 -13.23 -24.99
N VAL A 133 -17.88 -12.39 -25.30
CA VAL A 133 -16.88 -12.68 -26.32
C VAL A 133 -15.95 -13.81 -25.87
N VAL A 134 -15.44 -14.57 -26.82
CA VAL A 134 -14.63 -15.78 -26.56
C VAL A 134 -13.21 -15.62 -27.09
N THR A 135 -13.05 -14.88 -28.19
CA THR A 135 -11.74 -14.71 -28.85
C THR A 135 -11.16 -13.31 -28.62
N PRO A 136 -9.82 -13.18 -28.65
CA PRO A 136 -9.16 -11.87 -28.57
C PRO A 136 -9.62 -10.88 -29.64
N ASP A 137 -9.91 -11.35 -30.86
CA ASP A 137 -10.31 -10.47 -31.94
C ASP A 137 -11.75 -9.92 -31.77
N GLU A 138 -12.65 -10.73 -31.22
CA GLU A 138 -14.00 -10.25 -30.81
C GLU A 138 -13.89 -9.17 -29.71
N ALA A 139 -13.04 -9.40 -28.71
CA ALA A 139 -12.83 -8.42 -27.63
C ALA A 139 -12.21 -7.11 -28.14
N LYS A 140 -11.20 -7.20 -29.01
CA LYS A 140 -10.60 -6.01 -29.68
C LYS A 140 -11.61 -5.26 -30.51
N ALA A 141 -12.44 -5.98 -31.28
CA ALA A 141 -13.49 -5.35 -32.10
C ALA A 141 -14.51 -4.58 -31.23
N LYS A 142 -14.91 -5.13 -30.08
CA LYS A 142 -15.80 -4.44 -29.13
C LYS A 142 -15.18 -3.18 -28.55
N ILE A 143 -13.93 -3.24 -28.14
CA ILE A 143 -13.20 -2.08 -27.63
C ILE A 143 -13.06 -1.02 -28.74
N GLU A 144 -12.69 -1.43 -29.96
CA GLU A 144 -12.45 -0.51 -31.08
C GLU A 144 -13.73 0.16 -31.56
N GLU A 145 -14.87 -0.57 -31.56
CA GLU A 145 -16.20 -0.01 -31.84
C GLU A 145 -16.48 1.20 -30.92
N GLN A 146 -16.35 0.99 -29.60
CA GLN A 146 -16.66 2.00 -28.59
C GLN A 146 -15.63 3.16 -28.58
N ARG A 147 -14.36 2.85 -28.81
CA ARG A 147 -13.29 3.85 -28.94
C ARG A 147 -13.49 4.76 -30.15
N THR A 148 -13.89 4.18 -31.28
CA THR A 148 -14.16 4.92 -32.52
C THR A 148 -15.33 5.87 -32.33
N GLU A 149 -16.41 5.41 -31.69
CA GLU A 149 -17.56 6.25 -31.37
C GLU A 149 -17.17 7.44 -30.47
N ALA A 150 -16.41 7.17 -29.39
CA ALA A 150 -15.91 8.19 -28.48
C ALA A 150 -15.00 9.20 -29.20
N LEU A 151 -14.05 8.71 -30.01
CA LEU A 151 -13.14 9.55 -30.77
C LEU A 151 -13.87 10.48 -31.75
N GLN A 152 -14.86 9.96 -32.47
CA GLN A 152 -15.66 10.78 -33.40
C GLN A 152 -16.41 11.88 -32.65
N GLY A 153 -16.98 11.57 -31.49
CA GLY A 153 -17.64 12.55 -30.63
C GLY A 153 -16.67 13.65 -30.16
N PHE A 154 -15.51 13.29 -29.67
CA PHE A 154 -14.49 14.24 -29.18
C PHE A 154 -13.95 15.13 -30.31
N VAL A 155 -13.60 14.56 -31.45
CA VAL A 155 -13.11 15.35 -32.60
C VAL A 155 -14.17 16.32 -33.11
N GLN A 156 -15.43 15.95 -33.09
CA GLN A 156 -16.54 16.83 -33.50
C GLN A 156 -16.77 17.97 -32.51
N GLN A 157 -16.67 17.70 -31.19
CA GLN A 157 -16.90 18.68 -30.13
C GLN A 157 -15.68 19.58 -29.91
N HIS A 158 -14.47 19.04 -30.05
CA HIS A 158 -13.21 19.67 -29.70
C HIS A 158 -12.13 19.47 -30.77
N PRO A 159 -12.35 19.97 -32.00
CA PRO A 159 -11.38 19.84 -33.10
C PRO A 159 -10.05 20.52 -32.80
N GLU A 160 -10.01 21.50 -31.87
CA GLU A 160 -8.82 22.21 -31.41
C GLU A 160 -7.80 21.30 -30.71
N PHE A 161 -8.21 20.14 -30.18
CA PHE A 161 -7.32 19.18 -29.52
C PHE A 161 -6.77 18.10 -30.49
N VAL A 162 -7.01 18.24 -31.78
CA VAL A 162 -6.38 17.37 -32.78
C VAL A 162 -5.04 17.97 -33.18
N VAL A 163 -3.94 17.28 -32.84
CA VAL A 163 -2.55 17.65 -33.17
C VAL A 163 -2.00 16.59 -34.09
N ASP A 164 -1.50 16.97 -35.26
CA ASP A 164 -0.95 16.06 -36.27
C ASP A 164 -1.90 14.89 -36.63
N GLY A 165 -3.18 15.18 -36.67
CA GLY A 165 -4.23 14.18 -36.99
C GLY A 165 -4.57 13.22 -35.83
N VAL A 166 -4.02 13.42 -34.63
CA VAL A 166 -4.27 12.61 -33.43
C VAL A 166 -4.94 13.46 -32.37
N TYR A 167 -6.08 13.00 -31.87
CA TYR A 167 -6.76 13.63 -30.74
C TYR A 167 -5.95 13.49 -29.46
N GLN A 168 -5.79 14.57 -28.71
CA GLN A 168 -5.07 14.62 -27.45
C GLN A 168 -6.07 14.65 -26.29
N PRO A 169 -6.23 13.55 -25.52
CA PRO A 169 -7.15 13.51 -24.38
C PRO A 169 -6.80 14.56 -23.33
N GLN A 170 -7.76 15.34 -22.89
CA GLN A 170 -7.58 16.46 -21.98
C GLN A 170 -7.68 16.05 -20.51
N ASN A 171 -8.37 14.95 -20.23
CA ASN A 171 -8.66 14.47 -18.89
C ASN A 171 -8.68 12.94 -18.84
N LEU A 172 -8.85 12.39 -17.62
CA LEU A 172 -8.89 10.95 -17.40
C LEU A 172 -10.06 10.26 -18.10
N GLU A 173 -11.24 10.90 -18.13
CA GLU A 173 -12.43 10.33 -18.78
C GLU A 173 -12.20 10.11 -20.28
N GLU A 174 -11.74 11.13 -20.99
CA GLU A 174 -11.42 11.04 -22.41
C GLU A 174 -10.34 9.98 -22.67
N GLN A 175 -9.29 9.98 -21.85
CA GLN A 175 -8.22 8.98 -21.97
C GLN A 175 -8.72 7.55 -21.75
N ALA A 176 -9.61 7.34 -20.78
CA ALA A 176 -10.17 6.02 -20.48
C ALA A 176 -11.07 5.54 -21.62
N LEU A 177 -11.98 6.38 -22.10
CA LEU A 177 -12.88 6.07 -23.22
C LEU A 177 -12.11 5.72 -24.50
N LEU A 178 -11.01 6.43 -24.77
CA LEU A 178 -10.13 6.14 -25.91
C LEU A 178 -9.19 4.93 -25.68
N LEU A 179 -9.05 4.45 -24.46
CA LEU A 179 -8.19 3.31 -24.15
C LEU A 179 -8.98 1.99 -24.11
N VAL A 180 -10.13 1.96 -23.42
CA VAL A 180 -10.86 0.73 -23.10
C VAL A 180 -12.32 0.74 -23.54
N GLY A 181 -12.85 1.86 -24.01
CA GLY A 181 -14.24 2.02 -24.40
C GLY A 181 -15.18 2.32 -23.23
N LYS A 182 -16.45 2.57 -23.56
CA LYS A 182 -17.47 3.07 -22.65
C LYS A 182 -17.83 2.08 -21.54
N ASP A 183 -18.05 0.81 -21.89
CA ASP A 183 -18.57 -0.15 -20.93
C ASP A 183 -17.59 -0.42 -19.79
N ILE A 184 -16.30 -0.58 -20.12
CA ILE A 184 -15.23 -0.76 -19.13
C ILE A 184 -15.08 0.53 -18.30
N TYR A 185 -15.10 1.70 -18.94
CA TYR A 185 -14.99 2.98 -18.26
C TYR A 185 -16.13 3.16 -17.24
N GLU A 186 -17.38 3.05 -17.67
CA GLU A 186 -18.54 3.30 -16.80
C GLU A 186 -18.61 2.28 -15.64
N LYS A 187 -18.42 0.98 -15.93
CA LYS A 187 -18.57 -0.06 -14.91
C LYS A 187 -17.36 -0.25 -13.99
N LEU A 188 -16.14 -0.12 -14.51
CA LEU A 188 -14.96 -0.58 -13.78
C LEU A 188 -13.97 0.53 -13.39
N ILE A 189 -14.07 1.72 -14.02
CA ILE A 189 -13.10 2.80 -13.80
C ILE A 189 -13.75 4.00 -13.11
N LYS A 190 -14.81 4.52 -13.65
CA LYS A 190 -15.40 5.82 -13.30
C LYS A 190 -15.66 5.96 -11.78
N GLY A 191 -16.57 5.16 -11.24
CA GLY A 191 -16.96 5.28 -9.84
C GLY A 191 -15.83 4.93 -8.86
N TYR A 192 -15.00 3.93 -9.20
CA TYR A 192 -13.81 3.60 -8.40
C TYR A 192 -12.82 4.76 -8.34
N THR A 193 -12.51 5.36 -9.50
CA THR A 193 -11.57 6.49 -9.60
C THR A 193 -12.11 7.72 -8.87
N GLN A 194 -13.40 8.02 -9.02
CA GLN A 194 -14.03 9.13 -8.30
C GLN A 194 -13.93 8.99 -6.78
N LYS A 195 -14.16 7.80 -6.23
CA LYS A 195 -13.99 7.53 -4.81
C LYS A 195 -12.53 7.66 -4.38
N GLN A 196 -11.61 7.12 -5.19
CA GLN A 196 -10.19 7.14 -4.87
C GLN A 196 -9.60 8.56 -4.86
N TRP A 197 -10.07 9.44 -5.75
CA TRP A 197 -9.53 10.78 -5.92
C TRP A 197 -10.40 11.90 -5.33
N GLY A 198 -11.64 11.61 -4.96
CA GLY A 198 -12.59 12.61 -4.46
C GLY A 198 -13.00 13.65 -5.51
N ARG A 199 -12.78 13.38 -6.81
CA ARG A 199 -13.06 14.25 -7.96
C ARG A 199 -13.64 13.45 -9.11
N THR A 200 -14.39 14.12 -9.98
CA THR A 200 -14.89 13.52 -11.22
C THR A 200 -13.78 13.26 -12.23
N CYS A 201 -13.94 12.25 -13.09
CA CYS A 201 -12.88 11.82 -14.01
C CYS A 201 -12.49 12.89 -15.04
N ASP A 202 -13.40 13.78 -15.40
CA ASP A 202 -13.17 14.95 -16.26
C ASP A 202 -12.28 16.04 -15.62
N GLN A 203 -12.16 16.04 -14.29
CA GLN A 203 -11.29 16.94 -13.52
C GLN A 203 -9.91 16.35 -13.23
N LEU A 204 -9.69 15.09 -13.58
CA LEU A 204 -8.42 14.40 -13.31
C LEU A 204 -7.52 14.36 -14.55
N PRO A 205 -6.20 14.49 -14.39
CA PRO A 205 -5.27 14.43 -15.51
C PRO A 205 -5.29 13.10 -16.26
N ALA A 206 -5.20 13.13 -17.57
CA ALA A 206 -5.20 11.96 -18.45
C ALA A 206 -4.08 10.94 -18.14
N PHE A 207 -2.93 11.40 -17.64
CA PHE A 207 -1.78 10.52 -17.37
C PHE A 207 -2.03 9.48 -16.27
N ILE A 208 -2.99 9.70 -15.37
CA ILE A 208 -3.32 8.77 -14.27
C ILE A 208 -3.66 7.38 -14.79
N ILE A 209 -4.39 7.29 -15.91
CA ILE A 209 -4.85 6.02 -16.49
C ILE A 209 -4.07 5.59 -17.73
N LYS A 210 -3.09 6.36 -18.16
CA LYS A 210 -2.35 6.13 -19.43
C LYS A 210 -1.72 4.73 -19.54
N ARG A 211 -1.43 4.07 -18.40
CA ARG A 211 -0.78 2.75 -18.33
C ARG A 211 -1.69 1.64 -17.81
N LEU A 212 -3.00 1.77 -17.97
CA LEU A 212 -3.93 0.74 -17.55
C LEU A 212 -3.65 -0.58 -18.32
N PRO A 213 -3.39 -1.70 -17.65
CA PRO A 213 -3.10 -2.95 -18.34
C PRO A 213 -4.37 -3.55 -18.95
N VAL A 214 -4.36 -3.76 -20.26
CA VAL A 214 -5.38 -4.48 -21.02
C VAL A 214 -4.73 -5.71 -21.63
N ARG A 215 -5.25 -6.90 -21.33
CA ARG A 215 -4.67 -8.18 -21.75
C ARG A 215 -5.66 -8.99 -22.58
N PHE A 216 -5.24 -9.41 -23.76
CA PHE A 216 -6.05 -10.29 -24.63
C PHE A 216 -5.68 -11.77 -24.46
N VAL A 217 -5.55 -12.17 -23.17
CA VAL A 217 -5.31 -13.56 -22.73
C VAL A 217 -6.17 -13.83 -21.50
N TYR A 218 -6.48 -15.10 -21.22
CA TYR A 218 -7.20 -15.54 -20.04
C TYR A 218 -6.23 -15.64 -18.85
N ASP A 219 -5.88 -14.51 -18.23
CA ASP A 219 -4.95 -14.45 -17.11
C ASP A 219 -5.46 -13.46 -16.05
N ASN A 220 -5.88 -14.00 -14.90
CA ASN A 220 -6.37 -13.23 -13.76
C ASN A 220 -5.26 -12.80 -12.79
N ASN A 221 -4.00 -13.16 -13.05
CA ASN A 221 -2.90 -12.70 -12.22
C ASN A 221 -2.73 -11.18 -12.38
N TYR A 222 -2.95 -10.43 -11.29
CA TYR A 222 -2.91 -8.97 -11.34
C TYR A 222 -1.53 -8.43 -11.72
N PHE A 223 -0.47 -9.04 -11.19
CA PHE A 223 0.90 -8.64 -11.47
C PHE A 223 1.47 -9.37 -12.70
N ASN A 224 2.39 -8.72 -13.39
CA ASN A 224 3.19 -9.32 -14.46
C ASN A 224 4.51 -9.93 -13.95
N ASP A 225 4.74 -9.86 -12.65
CA ASP A 225 5.98 -10.28 -12.03
C ASP A 225 6.05 -11.81 -11.89
N SER A 226 7.27 -12.32 -12.03
CA SER A 226 7.55 -13.76 -12.00
C SER A 226 7.39 -14.37 -10.60
N TYR A 227 7.51 -13.55 -9.57
CA TYR A 227 7.45 -13.96 -8.16
C TYR A 227 6.43 -13.10 -7.41
N GLN A 228 5.59 -13.75 -6.64
CA GLN A 228 4.66 -13.08 -5.72
C GLN A 228 4.25 -14.02 -4.58
N GLY A 229 3.83 -13.45 -3.46
CA GLY A 229 3.37 -14.22 -2.30
C GLY A 229 3.23 -13.37 -1.06
N ILE A 230 2.82 -14.03 0.01
CA ILE A 230 2.69 -13.48 1.36
C ILE A 230 3.65 -14.26 2.28
N PRO A 231 4.37 -13.61 3.20
CA PRO A 231 5.19 -14.32 4.19
C PRO A 231 4.34 -15.28 5.01
N VAL A 232 4.78 -16.51 5.18
CA VAL A 232 4.08 -17.50 6.02
C VAL A 232 4.08 -17.04 7.47
N GLY A 233 2.89 -16.88 8.04
CA GLY A 233 2.69 -16.32 9.39
C GLY A 233 2.70 -14.79 9.43
N GLY A 234 2.47 -14.13 8.30
CA GLY A 234 2.29 -12.69 8.17
C GLY A 234 3.59 -11.89 8.05
N TYR A 235 3.46 -10.63 7.68
CA TYR A 235 4.60 -9.72 7.48
C TYR A 235 5.39 -9.43 8.75
N ASN A 236 4.79 -9.58 9.94
CA ASN A 236 5.51 -9.40 11.20
C ASN A 236 6.72 -10.34 11.29
N LYS A 237 6.61 -11.58 10.76
CA LYS A 237 7.72 -12.53 10.73
C LYS A 237 8.89 -12.07 9.86
N LEU A 238 8.59 -11.40 8.75
CA LEU A 238 9.62 -10.79 7.91
C LEU A 238 10.34 -9.67 8.67
N ILE A 239 9.60 -8.79 9.34
CA ILE A 239 10.16 -7.68 10.11
C ILE A 239 10.97 -8.19 11.31
N GLU A 240 10.46 -9.17 12.05
CA GLU A 240 11.17 -9.83 13.16
C GLU A 240 12.52 -10.38 12.70
N GLY A 241 12.55 -11.11 11.58
CA GLY A 241 13.80 -11.67 11.03
C GLY A 241 14.78 -10.60 10.52
N LEU A 242 14.27 -9.52 9.90
CA LEU A 242 15.11 -8.40 9.46
C LEU A 242 15.72 -7.63 10.64
N LEU A 243 15.00 -7.49 11.74
CA LEU A 243 15.44 -6.74 12.93
C LEU A 243 16.09 -7.62 14.00
N GLU A 244 16.23 -8.92 13.75
CA GLU A 244 16.90 -9.83 14.70
C GLU A 244 18.28 -9.29 15.10
N GLY A 245 18.54 -9.16 16.41
CA GLY A 245 19.80 -8.64 16.97
C GLY A 245 19.93 -7.11 16.92
N CYS A 246 18.90 -6.37 16.55
CA CYS A 246 18.81 -4.92 16.73
C CYS A 246 18.07 -4.59 18.04
N ASP A 247 18.42 -3.49 18.66
CA ASP A 247 17.59 -2.92 19.73
C ASP A 247 16.42 -2.15 19.10
N THR A 248 15.21 -2.35 19.63
CA THR A 248 14.00 -1.74 19.08
C THR A 248 13.16 -1.06 20.17
N LEU A 249 12.61 0.11 19.88
CA LEU A 249 11.71 0.83 20.76
C LEU A 249 10.48 1.29 19.98
N VAL A 250 9.31 0.87 20.41
CA VAL A 250 8.00 1.33 19.92
C VAL A 250 7.42 2.39 20.84
N ASN A 251 6.32 3.04 20.44
CA ASN A 251 5.74 4.20 21.16
C ASN A 251 6.79 5.29 21.44
N THR A 252 7.74 5.47 20.53
CA THR A 252 8.87 6.37 20.71
C THR A 252 8.87 7.41 19.59
N ASP A 253 8.43 8.63 19.93
CA ASP A 253 8.46 9.76 19.01
C ASP A 253 9.86 10.37 18.99
N PHE A 254 10.48 10.38 17.82
CA PHE A 254 11.78 10.96 17.57
C PHE A 254 11.83 12.45 17.95
N PHE A 255 10.77 13.20 17.61
CA PHE A 255 10.74 14.64 17.84
C PHE A 255 10.52 15.04 19.31
N ALA A 256 10.00 14.14 20.13
CA ALA A 256 9.81 14.42 21.56
C ALA A 256 11.13 14.65 22.30
N ASN A 257 12.23 14.00 21.85
CA ASN A 257 13.56 14.11 22.45
C ASN A 257 14.67 13.99 21.39
N ARG A 258 14.55 14.73 20.29
CA ARG A 258 15.40 14.61 19.11
C ARG A 258 16.90 14.66 19.43
N GLU A 259 17.34 15.66 20.17
CA GLU A 259 18.76 15.85 20.53
C GLU A 259 19.32 14.64 21.29
N GLN A 260 18.53 14.07 22.20
CA GLN A 260 18.90 12.88 22.95
C GLN A 260 19.09 11.67 22.01
N TRP A 261 18.13 11.44 21.11
CA TRP A 261 18.20 10.35 20.15
C TRP A 261 19.38 10.50 19.19
N GLU A 262 19.61 11.69 18.65
CA GLU A 262 20.75 11.98 17.77
C GLU A 262 22.10 11.83 18.47
N ALA A 263 22.17 12.08 19.78
CA ALA A 263 23.39 11.91 20.56
C ALA A 263 23.75 10.44 20.80
N MET A 264 22.80 9.51 20.68
CA MET A 264 23.01 8.08 20.91
C MET A 264 23.63 7.32 19.71
N ALA A 265 23.80 7.99 18.56
CA ALA A 265 24.31 7.31 17.36
C ALA A 265 25.24 8.19 16.53
N ASP A 266 26.17 7.56 15.80
CA ASP A 266 27.04 8.24 14.85
C ASP A 266 26.27 8.80 13.67
N LYS A 267 25.28 8.04 13.16
CA LYS A 267 24.43 8.41 12.02
C LYS A 267 22.97 8.11 12.32
N VAL A 268 22.10 8.85 11.64
CA VAL A 268 20.65 8.68 11.71
C VAL A 268 20.12 8.29 10.33
N LEU A 269 19.34 7.22 10.21
CA LEU A 269 18.43 7.01 9.09
C LEU A 269 17.04 7.55 9.48
N PHE A 270 16.53 8.54 8.76
CA PHE A 270 15.21 9.08 8.98
C PHE A 270 14.26 8.65 7.84
N SER A 271 13.20 7.92 8.17
CA SER A 271 12.20 7.45 7.18
C SER A 271 10.81 8.08 7.37
N GLY A 272 10.69 9.07 8.24
CA GLY A 272 9.49 9.88 8.44
C GLY A 272 9.30 10.95 7.37
N LYS A 273 8.34 11.84 7.58
CA LYS A 273 8.06 12.95 6.65
C LYS A 273 9.21 13.97 6.66
N ILE A 274 9.75 14.25 5.47
CA ILE A 274 10.89 15.18 5.33
C ILE A 274 10.55 16.60 5.73
N ASP A 275 9.33 17.06 5.44
CA ASP A 275 8.85 18.38 5.83
C ASP A 275 8.71 18.53 7.36
N GLU A 276 8.26 17.48 8.05
CA GLU A 276 8.19 17.41 9.52
C GLU A 276 9.60 17.48 10.14
N TYR A 277 10.59 16.78 9.53
CA TYR A 277 11.98 16.84 9.99
C TYR A 277 12.54 18.25 10.00
N TYR A 278 12.15 19.08 9.05
CA TYR A 278 12.55 20.49 8.91
C TYR A 278 11.50 21.47 9.46
N ASN A 279 10.62 21.03 10.37
CA ASN A 279 9.60 21.87 11.02
C ASN A 279 8.72 22.64 10.02
N TYR A 280 8.42 22.05 8.87
CA TYR A 280 7.56 22.61 7.84
C TYR A 280 7.98 24.01 7.32
N GLN A 281 9.27 24.33 7.38
CA GLN A 281 9.76 25.70 7.13
C GLN A 281 9.47 26.24 5.71
N PHE A 282 9.21 25.35 4.73
CA PHE A 282 8.79 25.72 3.37
C PHE A 282 7.29 25.46 3.12
N GLY A 283 6.58 24.89 4.08
CA GLY A 283 5.19 24.48 3.98
C GLY A 283 5.02 22.97 4.09
N MET A 284 3.77 22.52 4.20
CA MET A 284 3.43 21.10 4.32
C MET A 284 3.31 20.44 2.96
N LEU A 285 3.91 19.27 2.82
CA LEU A 285 3.70 18.36 1.70
C LEU A 285 2.34 17.67 1.85
N GLN A 286 1.65 17.45 0.73
CA GLN A 286 0.34 16.84 0.71
C GLN A 286 0.42 15.34 0.45
N TYR A 287 -0.53 14.61 1.03
CA TYR A 287 -0.65 13.16 0.91
C TYR A 287 -2.08 12.77 0.59
N ARG A 288 -2.27 11.53 0.16
CA ARG A 288 -3.55 10.83 0.21
C ARG A 288 -3.52 9.86 1.38
N THR A 289 -4.67 9.62 1.96
CA THR A 289 -4.83 8.67 3.05
C THR A 289 -5.98 7.70 2.78
N VAL A 290 -5.97 6.59 3.50
CA VAL A 290 -7.04 5.61 3.53
C VAL A 290 -7.39 5.29 4.98
N SER A 291 -8.64 4.98 5.22
CA SER A 291 -9.12 4.46 6.50
C SER A 291 -9.75 3.09 6.31
N PHE A 292 -9.80 2.31 7.39
CA PHE A 292 -10.30 0.95 7.37
C PHE A 292 -11.35 0.76 8.45
N GLU A 293 -12.48 0.16 8.09
CA GLU A 293 -13.47 -0.36 9.03
C GLU A 293 -13.34 -1.88 9.06
N GLU A 294 -12.93 -2.42 10.22
CA GLU A 294 -12.78 -3.84 10.43
C GLU A 294 -14.06 -4.44 11.01
N GLU A 295 -14.40 -5.63 10.54
CA GLU A 295 -15.55 -6.39 11.05
C GLU A 295 -15.21 -7.88 11.12
N ILE A 296 -15.56 -8.50 12.26
CA ILE A 296 -15.47 -9.94 12.44
C ILE A 296 -16.85 -10.54 12.13
N LEU A 297 -16.89 -11.41 11.12
CA LEU A 297 -18.12 -12.05 10.66
C LEU A 297 -18.17 -13.51 11.12
N SER A 298 -19.33 -13.94 11.64
CA SER A 298 -19.59 -15.32 12.04
C SER A 298 -19.90 -16.24 10.85
N THR A 299 -19.05 -16.15 9.82
CA THR A 299 -19.06 -17.03 8.65
C THR A 299 -17.61 -17.40 8.30
N PRO A 300 -17.32 -18.64 7.88
CA PRO A 300 -15.98 -19.05 7.54
C PRO A 300 -15.46 -18.42 6.23
N ASN A 301 -16.36 -17.97 5.36
CA ASN A 301 -15.99 -17.40 4.05
C ASN A 301 -17.07 -16.39 3.64
N TYR A 302 -16.69 -15.14 3.44
CA TYR A 302 -17.63 -14.05 3.17
C TYR A 302 -17.74 -13.75 1.67
N GLN A 303 -16.62 -13.50 1.00
CA GLN A 303 -16.60 -13.09 -0.41
C GLN A 303 -15.84 -14.05 -1.33
N GLY A 304 -15.18 -15.08 -0.77
CA GLY A 304 -14.50 -16.10 -1.54
C GLY A 304 -13.19 -15.66 -2.20
N ASN A 305 -12.70 -14.46 -1.90
CA ASN A 305 -11.47 -13.89 -2.43
C ASN A 305 -10.86 -12.89 -1.45
N ALA A 306 -9.54 -12.72 -1.50
CA ALA A 306 -8.85 -11.77 -0.62
C ALA A 306 -9.27 -10.31 -0.86
N VAL A 307 -9.45 -9.91 -2.11
CA VAL A 307 -9.74 -8.51 -2.46
C VAL A 307 -10.90 -8.42 -3.45
N MET A 308 -11.93 -7.69 -3.06
CA MET A 308 -13.04 -7.31 -3.94
C MET A 308 -13.12 -5.79 -4.04
N ASN A 309 -12.97 -5.25 -5.25
CA ASN A 309 -13.09 -3.82 -5.54
C ASN A 309 -14.54 -3.49 -5.86
N PHE A 310 -15.09 -2.51 -5.18
CA PHE A 310 -16.45 -2.01 -5.45
C PHE A 310 -16.33 -0.79 -6.37
N THR A 311 -16.77 -0.94 -7.61
CA THR A 311 -16.54 0.05 -8.66
C THR A 311 -17.70 1.00 -8.88
N SER A 312 -18.90 0.69 -8.39
CA SER A 312 -20.04 1.61 -8.38
C SER A 312 -19.82 2.81 -7.45
N ALA A 313 -20.35 3.98 -7.82
CA ALA A 313 -20.29 5.18 -7.00
C ALA A 313 -21.19 5.14 -5.76
N ASP A 314 -22.24 4.30 -5.77
CA ASP A 314 -23.23 4.19 -4.67
C ASP A 314 -22.61 3.57 -3.41
N VAL A 315 -21.56 2.79 -3.56
CA VAL A 315 -20.84 2.15 -2.45
C VAL A 315 -19.71 3.07 -1.99
N PRO A 316 -19.68 3.48 -0.69
CA PRO A 316 -18.75 4.50 -0.24
C PRO A 316 -17.30 4.01 -0.12
N TYR A 317 -17.08 2.72 0.08
CA TYR A 317 -15.74 2.12 0.16
C TYR A 317 -15.22 1.71 -1.23
N THR A 318 -13.92 1.70 -1.39
CA THR A 318 -13.26 1.31 -2.65
C THR A 318 -13.10 -0.19 -2.78
N ARG A 319 -12.87 -0.88 -1.64
CA ARG A 319 -12.69 -2.34 -1.65
C ARG A 319 -13.02 -2.96 -0.29
N VAL A 320 -13.28 -4.26 -0.33
CA VAL A 320 -13.35 -5.12 0.86
C VAL A 320 -12.19 -6.11 0.78
N ILE A 321 -11.47 -6.23 1.88
CA ILE A 321 -10.37 -7.18 2.05
C ILE A 321 -10.85 -8.26 3.01
N GLU A 322 -10.87 -9.53 2.61
CA GLU A 322 -11.08 -10.70 3.48
C GLU A 322 -9.75 -11.35 3.76
N HIS A 323 -9.18 -11.06 4.92
CA HIS A 323 -7.77 -11.26 5.23
C HIS A 323 -7.30 -12.70 5.22
N LYS A 324 -8.15 -13.66 5.61
CA LYS A 324 -7.76 -15.09 5.67
C LYS A 324 -7.30 -15.65 4.32
N HIS A 325 -7.83 -15.14 3.21
CA HIS A 325 -7.48 -15.62 1.87
C HIS A 325 -6.05 -15.29 1.44
N PHE A 326 -5.31 -14.47 2.19
CA PHE A 326 -3.89 -14.26 1.93
C PHE A 326 -3.03 -15.48 2.30
N GLU A 327 -3.47 -16.27 3.31
CA GLU A 327 -2.68 -17.38 3.84
C GLU A 327 -3.42 -18.72 3.86
N MET A 328 -4.76 -18.74 3.78
CA MET A 328 -5.56 -19.96 3.79
C MET A 328 -6.08 -20.28 2.40
N PHE A 329 -5.89 -21.51 1.97
CA PHE A 329 -6.22 -21.95 0.61
C PHE A 329 -7.17 -23.16 0.63
N GLY A 330 -8.16 -23.16 -0.29
CA GLY A 330 -9.09 -24.27 -0.44
C GLY A 330 -9.84 -24.58 0.85
N GLN A 331 -9.78 -25.82 1.35
CA GLN A 331 -10.50 -26.25 2.54
C GLN A 331 -10.05 -25.51 3.82
N GLN A 332 -8.80 -25.06 3.90
CA GLN A 332 -8.28 -24.33 5.07
C GLN A 332 -9.09 -23.08 5.43
N VAL A 333 -9.71 -22.44 4.43
CA VAL A 333 -10.60 -21.28 4.63
C VAL A 333 -11.73 -21.61 5.61
N TYR A 334 -12.22 -22.85 5.60
CA TYR A 334 -13.34 -23.32 6.40
C TYR A 334 -12.93 -23.89 7.77
N ASP A 335 -11.63 -24.07 8.03
CA ASP A 335 -11.12 -24.57 9.32
C ASP A 335 -11.28 -23.52 10.43
N VAL A 336 -11.34 -22.22 10.07
CA VAL A 336 -11.64 -21.11 10.99
C VAL A 336 -13.10 -20.67 10.78
N PRO A 337 -13.98 -20.79 11.80
CA PRO A 337 -15.43 -20.60 11.64
C PRO A 337 -15.88 -19.15 11.47
N CYS A 338 -14.97 -18.19 11.66
CA CYS A 338 -15.21 -16.76 11.44
C CYS A 338 -14.24 -16.22 10.40
N THR A 339 -14.51 -15.00 9.91
CA THR A 339 -13.56 -14.28 9.05
C THR A 339 -13.45 -12.82 9.50
N VAL A 340 -12.34 -12.17 9.15
CA VAL A 340 -12.13 -10.74 9.38
C VAL A 340 -12.08 -10.04 8.03
N ILE A 341 -12.92 -9.03 7.89
CA ILE A 341 -12.92 -8.16 6.70
C ILE A 341 -12.53 -6.75 7.07
N SER A 342 -11.95 -6.02 6.11
CA SER A 342 -11.74 -4.57 6.20
C SER A 342 -12.37 -3.89 4.99
N ARG A 343 -13.21 -2.86 5.23
CA ARG A 343 -13.69 -1.95 4.19
C ARG A 343 -12.72 -0.77 4.10
N GLU A 344 -12.19 -0.52 2.91
CA GLU A 344 -11.22 0.56 2.67
C GLU A 344 -11.92 1.79 2.10
N TYR A 345 -11.71 2.93 2.74
CA TYR A 345 -12.19 4.25 2.31
C TYR A 345 -11.02 5.14 1.94
N SER A 346 -11.06 5.74 0.77
CA SER A 346 -10.07 6.74 0.35
C SER A 346 -10.57 8.13 0.78
N THR A 347 -9.71 8.90 1.44
CA THR A 347 -10.03 10.23 1.91
C THR A 347 -8.91 11.22 1.60
N GLU A 348 -9.24 12.51 1.65
CA GLU A 348 -8.23 13.56 1.67
C GLU A 348 -7.42 13.49 2.98
N TRP A 349 -6.13 13.71 2.86
CA TRP A 349 -5.26 13.71 4.03
C TRP A 349 -5.32 15.08 4.73
N GLU A 350 -5.41 15.05 6.05
CA GLU A 350 -5.30 16.21 6.93
C GLU A 350 -4.16 16.01 7.94
N PRO A 351 -3.56 17.10 8.46
CA PRO A 351 -2.54 17.01 9.50
C PRO A 351 -2.98 16.16 10.69
N GLY A 352 -2.16 15.18 11.06
CA GLY A 352 -2.47 14.21 12.11
C GLY A 352 -2.97 12.85 11.60
N MET A 353 -3.41 12.75 10.34
CA MET A 353 -3.72 11.48 9.71
C MET A 353 -2.46 10.75 9.22
N GLU A 354 -2.57 9.43 9.01
CA GLU A 354 -1.50 8.64 8.41
C GLU A 354 -1.27 9.04 6.94
N SER A 355 -0.01 9.22 6.57
CA SER A 355 0.39 9.61 5.22
C SER A 355 0.70 8.36 4.40
N TYR A 356 -0.19 8.00 3.45
CA TYR A 356 -0.01 6.78 2.65
C TYR A 356 0.69 7.05 1.32
N TYR A 357 0.21 8.02 0.56
CA TYR A 357 0.66 8.26 -0.81
C TYR A 357 1.00 9.74 -1.02
N PRO A 358 2.23 10.06 -1.45
CA PRO A 358 2.58 11.42 -1.85
C PRO A 358 1.72 11.94 -3.02
N VAL A 359 1.32 13.19 -2.98
CA VAL A 359 0.65 13.87 -4.10
C VAL A 359 1.72 14.46 -5.01
N ASN A 360 1.98 13.78 -6.15
CA ASN A 360 3.05 14.14 -7.08
C ASN A 360 2.56 15.16 -8.14
N ASP A 361 1.98 16.27 -7.70
CA ASP A 361 1.70 17.42 -8.55
C ASP A 361 2.93 18.36 -8.64
N GLU A 362 2.85 19.38 -9.49
CA GLU A 362 3.95 20.33 -9.72
C GLU A 362 4.28 21.12 -8.45
N LEU A 363 3.27 21.55 -7.67
CA LEU A 363 3.43 22.31 -6.44
C LEU A 363 4.20 21.50 -5.39
N ASN A 364 3.73 20.30 -5.09
CA ASN A 364 4.34 19.44 -4.08
C ASN A 364 5.71 18.92 -4.53
N THR A 365 5.89 18.67 -5.82
CA THR A 365 7.21 18.30 -6.37
C THR A 365 8.22 19.42 -6.18
N SER A 366 7.85 20.68 -6.49
CA SER A 366 8.70 21.86 -6.28
C SER A 366 9.00 22.08 -4.79
N LEU A 367 8.02 21.90 -3.93
CA LEU A 367 8.18 22.02 -2.48
C LEU A 367 9.13 20.95 -1.93
N TYR A 368 8.97 19.69 -2.37
CA TYR A 368 9.87 18.61 -1.99
C TYR A 368 11.33 18.87 -2.42
N GLN A 369 11.58 19.45 -3.59
CA GLN A 369 12.94 19.78 -4.02
C GLN A 369 13.64 20.77 -3.08
N GLN A 370 12.90 21.69 -2.46
CA GLN A 370 13.47 22.60 -1.46
C GLN A 370 13.91 21.83 -0.21
N TYR A 371 13.11 20.90 0.29
CA TYR A 371 13.48 20.04 1.42
C TYR A 371 14.65 19.13 1.08
N LYS A 372 14.62 18.54 -0.12
CA LYS A 372 15.70 17.69 -0.61
C LYS A 372 17.04 18.42 -0.65
N ALA A 373 17.05 19.68 -1.08
CA ALA A 373 18.26 20.51 -1.10
C ALA A 373 18.86 20.78 0.29
N LEU A 374 18.05 20.72 1.36
CA LEU A 374 18.54 20.71 2.74
C LEU A 374 19.06 19.34 3.12
N ALA A 375 18.30 18.29 2.85
CA ALA A 375 18.66 16.91 3.15
C ALA A 375 19.99 16.49 2.51
N ASP A 376 20.26 16.93 1.29
CA ASP A 376 21.52 16.65 0.57
C ASP A 376 22.76 17.30 1.22
N LYS A 377 22.59 18.22 2.17
CA LYS A 377 23.68 18.86 2.94
C LYS A 377 23.92 18.22 4.30
N GLU A 378 23.01 17.32 4.72
CA GLU A 378 23.15 16.65 6.01
C GLU A 378 24.27 15.59 5.95
N GLU A 379 25.26 15.74 6.81
CA GLU A 379 26.39 14.78 6.89
C GLU A 379 26.08 13.59 7.80
N LYS A 380 25.27 13.81 8.84
CA LYS A 380 24.93 12.83 9.88
C LYS A 380 23.63 12.07 9.58
N VAL A 381 22.70 12.67 8.82
CA VAL A 381 21.34 12.14 8.60
C VAL A 381 21.16 11.66 7.17
N LEU A 382 20.71 10.43 7.05
CA LEU A 382 20.33 9.80 5.80
C LEU A 382 18.79 9.82 5.71
N PHE A 383 18.25 10.32 4.61
CA PHE A 383 16.82 10.30 4.34
C PHE A 383 16.48 9.13 3.41
N GLY A 384 15.53 8.31 3.79
CA GLY A 384 15.16 7.15 2.97
C GLY A 384 13.77 6.61 3.28
N GLY A 385 13.14 6.03 2.25
CA GLY A 385 11.78 5.51 2.33
C GLY A 385 10.74 6.47 1.78
N ARG A 386 9.50 5.98 1.71
CA ARG A 386 8.38 6.62 1.01
C ARG A 386 8.15 8.08 1.43
N LEU A 387 8.17 8.38 2.74
CA LEU A 387 7.85 9.70 3.26
C LEU A 387 9.04 10.66 3.21
N ALA A 388 10.24 10.17 3.51
CA ALA A 388 11.45 10.99 3.47
C ALA A 388 11.89 11.33 2.04
N GLU A 389 11.62 10.44 1.08
CA GLU A 389 11.94 10.66 -0.34
C GLU A 389 10.74 11.20 -1.13
N TYR A 390 9.61 11.42 -0.47
CA TYR A 390 8.35 11.88 -1.06
C TYR A 390 8.02 11.14 -2.38
N LYS A 391 8.12 9.80 -2.34
CA LYS A 391 7.97 8.94 -3.51
C LYS A 391 7.23 7.67 -3.15
N TYR A 392 6.32 7.24 -4.02
CA TYR A 392 5.70 5.93 -3.89
C TYR A 392 6.70 4.83 -4.21
N TYR A 393 6.75 3.84 -3.30
CA TYR A 393 7.53 2.61 -3.48
C TYR A 393 6.65 1.41 -3.13
N ASP A 394 6.65 0.42 -4.02
CA ASP A 394 6.27 -0.94 -3.65
C ASP A 394 7.36 -1.61 -2.79
N MET A 395 7.04 -2.74 -2.18
CA MET A 395 7.95 -3.39 -1.23
C MET A 395 9.26 -3.87 -1.87
N ALA A 396 9.19 -4.49 -3.04
CA ALA A 396 10.38 -5.00 -3.71
C ALA A 396 11.37 -3.91 -4.12
N PRO A 397 10.97 -2.78 -4.73
CA PRO A 397 11.86 -1.63 -4.98
C PRO A 397 12.53 -1.06 -3.71
N ILE A 398 11.87 -1.14 -2.54
CA ILE A 398 12.50 -0.76 -1.27
C ILE A 398 13.68 -1.69 -0.97
N VAL A 399 13.47 -3.00 -1.09
CA VAL A 399 14.52 -4.01 -0.85
C VAL A 399 15.67 -3.83 -1.85
N GLU A 400 15.36 -3.69 -3.14
CA GLU A 400 16.35 -3.43 -4.19
C GLU A 400 17.23 -2.24 -3.88
N LYS A 401 16.59 -1.11 -3.58
CA LYS A 401 17.29 0.14 -3.29
C LYS A 401 18.21 0.02 -2.08
N VAL A 402 17.73 -0.51 -0.99
CA VAL A 402 18.49 -0.60 0.26
C VAL A 402 19.62 -1.62 0.15
N MET A 403 19.34 -2.79 -0.42
CA MET A 403 20.35 -3.85 -0.58
C MET A 403 21.34 -3.58 -1.72
N GLY A 404 20.94 -2.82 -2.73
CA GLY A 404 21.74 -2.53 -3.92
C GLY A 404 21.73 -3.68 -4.93
N TYR A 405 20.57 -4.32 -5.12
CA TYR A 405 20.35 -5.44 -6.06
C TYR A 405 19.96 -4.97 -7.44
#